data_b05322999dcf31f2da102d4c79f3d600
#
_entry.id   b05322999dcf31f2da102d4c79f3d600
#
_cell.length_a   1.000
_cell.length_b   1.000
_cell.length_c   1.000
_cell.angle_alpha   90.00
_cell.angle_beta   90.00
_cell.angle_gamma   90.00
#
_symmetry.space_group_name_H-M   'P 1'
#
loop_
_entity.id
_entity.type
_entity.pdbx_description
1 polymer ?
#
loop_
_entity_poly.entity_id
_entity_poly.type
_entity_poly.pdbx_seq_one_letter_code
_entity_poly.pdbx_strand_id
1 'polypeptide(L)'
;MAAKKYQFNKESLSYTQVRRGWRWYVGVAFRYFLAGLALALLVYVVFSLFSYTPSERRLAWERAQLDSAVAELNARYDQVSAVLSDIEGRDKSIYRTIFESEPSESDAEAAEQAVSNLYKQLEDEGVEALLQRTDGLLAKLDTLSETQSRRFDTVVALVKQQGAAVRQIPSVQPVDNGKLTGMVASFGRRVHPFYKVLRMHTGVDYALPVGSPVYATADGTVRTIKRSERGYGNMIVVEHGALYSTSYAHLEKINVRQGQSVSRGDVIGEVGNTGLSMAPHLHYEVLYKGEAVDPVNYFFGELGPLELERMERNAAQRGQTLD
;
A
#
# COMPACT_ATOMS: atom_id res chain seq x y z
N MET A 1 63.46 -37.14 43.41
CA MET A 1 63.78 -38.37 44.17
C MET A 1 62.47 -38.93 44.72
N ALA A 2 62.02 -40.12 44.25
CA ALA A 2 60.78 -40.72 44.76
C ALA A 2 60.99 -41.28 46.18
N ALA A 3 60.17 -40.85 47.14
CA ALA A 3 60.22 -41.27 48.52
C ALA A 3 59.99 -42.83 48.61
N LYS A 4 60.94 -43.53 49.13
CA LYS A 4 60.80 -44.98 49.35
C LYS A 4 59.78 -45.21 50.47
N LYS A 5 58.68 -45.90 50.17
CA LYS A 5 57.66 -46.26 51.20
C LYS A 5 58.04 -47.58 51.85
N TYR A 6 58.07 -47.60 53.19
CA TYR A 6 58.36 -48.77 54.02
C TYR A 6 57.05 -49.13 54.78
N GLN A 7 56.75 -50.41 54.89
CA GLN A 7 55.65 -50.93 55.66
C GLN A 7 56.21 -51.81 56.81
N PHE A 8 55.76 -51.54 58.02
CA PHE A 8 56.18 -52.32 59.18
C PHE A 8 55.51 -53.69 59.18
N ASN A 9 56.30 -54.80 59.18
CA ASN A 9 55.82 -56.09 59.26
C ASN A 9 55.84 -56.53 60.75
N LYS A 10 54.67 -56.81 61.32
CA LYS A 10 54.49 -57.14 62.75
C LYS A 10 55.04 -58.50 63.15
N GLU A 11 55.14 -59.42 62.16
CA GLU A 11 55.66 -60.80 62.45
C GLU A 11 57.19 -60.86 62.50
N SER A 12 57.85 -60.06 61.67
CA SER A 12 59.32 -59.97 61.58
C SER A 12 59.91 -58.81 62.36
N LEU A 13 59.07 -57.93 62.96
CA LEU A 13 59.45 -56.70 63.67
C LEU A 13 60.45 -55.82 62.89
N SER A 14 60.32 -55.84 61.54
CA SER A 14 61.22 -55.11 60.65
C SER A 14 60.47 -54.30 59.60
N TYR A 15 61.08 -53.23 59.10
CA TYR A 15 60.57 -52.42 58.00
C TYR A 15 60.92 -53.02 56.66
N THR A 16 59.96 -53.50 55.88
CA THR A 16 60.18 -53.99 54.54
C THR A 16 59.83 -52.91 53.51
N GLN A 17 60.68 -52.77 52.48
CA GLN A 17 60.45 -51.82 51.39
C GLN A 17 59.33 -52.37 50.48
N VAL A 18 58.24 -51.63 50.37
CA VAL A 18 57.14 -51.97 49.43
C VAL A 18 57.62 -51.74 48.01
N ARG A 19 58.03 -52.85 47.34
CA ARG A 19 58.29 -52.81 45.90
C ARG A 19 56.98 -53.02 45.14
N ARG A 20 56.55 -51.92 44.49
CA ARG A 20 55.34 -52.01 43.65
C ARG A 20 55.68 -52.73 42.36
N GLY A 21 55.05 -53.84 42.07
CA GLY A 21 55.20 -54.56 40.82
C GLY A 21 54.71 -53.76 39.60
N TRP A 22 55.20 -54.11 38.42
CA TRP A 22 54.90 -53.45 37.17
C TRP A 22 53.35 -53.33 36.96
N ARG A 23 52.57 -54.34 37.38
CA ARG A 23 51.09 -54.37 37.32
C ARG A 23 50.46 -53.20 38.03
N TRP A 24 51.04 -52.66 39.11
CA TRP A 24 50.57 -51.48 39.83
C TRP A 24 50.74 -50.22 38.98
N TYR A 25 51.92 -50.07 38.31
CA TYR A 25 52.18 -48.94 37.44
C TYR A 25 51.29 -48.94 36.21
N VAL A 26 51.04 -50.12 35.62
CA VAL A 26 50.12 -50.29 34.52
C VAL A 26 48.70 -49.90 34.96
N GLY A 27 48.26 -50.37 36.14
CA GLY A 27 46.93 -49.99 36.66
C GLY A 27 46.78 -48.47 36.95
N VAL A 28 47.84 -47.83 37.43
CA VAL A 28 47.83 -46.39 37.63
C VAL A 28 47.84 -45.67 36.27
N ALA A 29 48.65 -46.04 35.35
CA ALA A 29 48.68 -45.48 33.99
C ALA A 29 47.33 -45.63 33.31
N PHE A 30 46.69 -46.77 33.41
CA PHE A 30 45.36 -47.04 32.84
C PHE A 30 44.28 -46.15 33.47
N ARG A 31 44.36 -45.92 34.80
CA ARG A 31 43.41 -44.95 35.46
C ARG A 31 43.56 -43.53 34.96
N TYR A 32 44.82 -43.05 34.77
CA TYR A 32 45.07 -41.73 34.21
C TYR A 32 44.66 -41.65 32.73
N PHE A 33 44.85 -42.74 31.97
CA PHE A 33 44.37 -42.81 30.60
C PHE A 33 42.83 -42.71 30.53
N LEU A 34 42.11 -43.47 31.38
CA LEU A 34 40.63 -43.39 31.46
C LEU A 34 40.16 -42.01 31.92
N ALA A 35 40.82 -41.40 32.89
CA ALA A 35 40.50 -40.03 33.34
C ALA A 35 40.73 -39.00 32.24
N GLY A 36 41.81 -39.13 31.48
CA GLY A 36 42.11 -38.30 30.30
C GLY A 36 41.08 -38.47 29.19
N LEU A 37 40.66 -39.73 28.93
CA LEU A 37 39.63 -40.00 27.93
C LEU A 37 38.25 -39.39 28.37
N ALA A 38 37.89 -39.54 29.63
CA ALA A 38 36.65 -38.96 30.17
C ALA A 38 36.66 -37.39 30.06
N LEU A 39 37.80 -36.79 30.39
CA LEU A 39 37.97 -35.34 30.28
C LEU A 39 37.89 -34.87 28.81
N ALA A 40 38.56 -35.62 27.91
CA ALA A 40 38.52 -35.30 26.47
C ALA A 40 37.09 -35.40 25.90
N LEU A 41 36.32 -36.39 26.33
CA LEU A 41 34.93 -36.59 25.94
C LEU A 41 34.03 -35.48 26.50
N LEU A 42 34.26 -35.05 27.73
CA LEU A 42 33.55 -33.93 28.33
C LEU A 42 33.84 -32.63 27.59
N VAL A 43 35.11 -32.34 27.29
CA VAL A 43 35.51 -31.18 26.50
C VAL A 43 34.90 -31.23 25.11
N TYR A 44 34.85 -32.38 24.45
CA TYR A 44 34.22 -32.56 23.15
C TYR A 44 32.72 -32.27 23.20
N VAL A 45 32.01 -32.79 24.21
CA VAL A 45 30.58 -32.55 24.38
C VAL A 45 30.30 -31.07 24.62
N VAL A 46 31.05 -30.43 25.52
CA VAL A 46 30.93 -28.98 25.78
C VAL A 46 31.23 -28.18 24.51
N PHE A 47 32.28 -28.51 23.78
CA PHE A 47 32.61 -27.85 22.52
C PHE A 47 31.51 -28.03 21.47
N SER A 48 30.96 -29.26 21.37
CA SER A 48 29.83 -29.57 20.44
C SER A 48 28.57 -28.82 20.78
N LEU A 49 28.28 -28.56 22.07
CA LEU A 49 27.11 -27.77 22.50
C LEU A 49 27.24 -26.27 22.17
N PHE A 50 28.45 -25.71 22.15
CA PHE A 50 28.69 -24.29 21.93
C PHE A 50 29.25 -23.92 20.55
N SER A 51 29.71 -24.91 19.79
CA SER A 51 30.31 -24.67 18.47
C SER A 51 29.49 -25.30 17.38
N TYR A 52 28.83 -24.48 16.58
CA TYR A 52 28.22 -24.95 15.34
C TYR A 52 29.31 -25.51 14.42
N THR A 53 29.07 -26.67 13.85
CA THR A 53 29.94 -27.19 12.81
C THR A 53 30.02 -26.24 11.62
N PRO A 54 31.11 -26.23 10.83
CA PRO A 54 31.20 -25.39 9.63
C PRO A 54 30.05 -25.59 8.66
N SER A 55 29.51 -26.82 8.57
CA SER A 55 28.33 -27.15 7.76
C SER A 55 27.04 -26.56 8.30
N GLU A 56 26.84 -26.57 9.63
CA GLU A 56 25.66 -25.95 10.26
C GLU A 56 25.68 -24.43 10.13
N ARG A 57 26.85 -23.79 10.27
CA ARG A 57 27.00 -22.34 10.03
C ARG A 57 26.67 -21.97 8.60
N ARG A 58 27.09 -22.78 7.63
CA ARG A 58 26.80 -22.59 6.22
C ARG A 58 25.29 -22.72 5.95
N LEU A 59 24.66 -23.78 6.47
CA LEU A 59 23.21 -23.97 6.35
C LEU A 59 22.41 -22.86 7.04
N ALA A 60 22.83 -22.41 8.23
CA ALA A 60 22.18 -21.30 8.91
C ALA A 60 22.31 -19.98 8.12
N TRP A 61 23.46 -19.74 7.49
CA TRP A 61 23.67 -18.58 6.63
C TRP A 61 22.84 -18.64 5.34
N GLU A 62 22.82 -19.80 4.66
CA GLU A 62 22.01 -20.03 3.48
C GLU A 62 20.51 -19.88 3.79
N ARG A 63 20.07 -20.39 4.95
CA ARG A 63 18.69 -20.22 5.42
C ARG A 63 18.34 -18.76 5.69
N ALA A 64 19.22 -18.02 6.35
CA ALA A 64 19.01 -16.60 6.60
C ALA A 64 18.95 -15.78 5.30
N GLN A 65 19.73 -16.14 4.28
CA GLN A 65 19.64 -15.51 2.96
C GLN A 65 18.33 -15.85 2.23
N LEU A 66 17.88 -17.09 2.30
CA LEU A 66 16.60 -17.51 1.74
C LEU A 66 15.43 -16.80 2.44
N ASP A 67 15.45 -16.73 3.77
CA ASP A 67 14.41 -16.03 4.54
C ASP A 67 14.36 -14.53 4.18
N SER A 68 15.52 -13.88 3.99
CA SER A 68 15.56 -12.48 3.57
C SER A 68 15.08 -12.29 2.12
N ALA A 69 15.41 -13.21 1.21
CA ALA A 69 14.95 -13.15 -0.17
C ALA A 69 13.44 -13.39 -0.29
N VAL A 70 12.90 -14.31 0.50
CA VAL A 70 11.44 -14.55 0.60
C VAL A 70 10.73 -13.33 1.17
N ALA A 71 11.28 -12.69 2.20
CA ALA A 71 10.70 -11.47 2.77
C ALA A 71 10.69 -10.31 1.76
N GLU A 72 11.78 -10.14 0.99
CA GLU A 72 11.84 -9.12 -0.06
C GLU A 72 10.85 -9.43 -1.21
N LEU A 73 10.75 -10.70 -1.60
CA LEU A 73 9.80 -11.14 -2.64
C LEU A 73 8.36 -10.90 -2.21
N ASN A 74 8.01 -11.23 -0.96
CA ASN A 74 6.68 -10.97 -0.40
C ASN A 74 6.37 -9.47 -0.38
N ALA A 75 7.32 -8.62 0.03
CA ALA A 75 7.12 -7.18 0.02
C ALA A 75 6.88 -6.63 -1.40
N ARG A 76 7.60 -7.14 -2.40
CA ARG A 76 7.38 -6.79 -3.82
C ARG A 76 6.03 -7.30 -4.34
N TYR A 77 5.65 -8.51 -3.93
CA TYR A 77 4.34 -9.07 -4.27
C TYR A 77 3.20 -8.22 -3.72
N ASP A 78 3.28 -7.81 -2.45
CA ASP A 78 2.27 -6.95 -1.81
C ASP A 78 2.15 -5.59 -2.53
N GLN A 79 3.29 -5.02 -2.96
CA GLN A 79 3.29 -3.78 -3.75
C GLN A 79 2.62 -3.96 -5.11
N VAL A 80 2.94 -5.04 -5.84
CA VAL A 80 2.36 -5.34 -7.15
C VAL A 80 0.87 -5.66 -7.02
N SER A 81 0.48 -6.42 -6.01
CA SER A 81 -0.93 -6.75 -5.71
C SER A 81 -1.75 -5.50 -5.39
N ALA A 82 -1.21 -4.58 -4.60
CA ALA A 82 -1.86 -3.30 -4.30
C ALA A 82 -2.04 -2.45 -5.57
N VAL A 83 -1.03 -2.38 -6.44
CA VAL A 83 -1.12 -1.66 -7.71
C VAL A 83 -2.13 -2.31 -8.66
N LEU A 84 -2.17 -3.65 -8.74
CA LEU A 84 -3.14 -4.38 -9.56
C LEU A 84 -4.58 -4.17 -9.09
N SER A 85 -4.83 -4.28 -7.79
CA SER A 85 -6.15 -4.03 -7.18
C SER A 85 -6.64 -2.61 -7.46
N ASP A 86 -5.74 -1.64 -7.45
CA ASP A 86 -6.07 -0.25 -7.74
C ASP A 86 -6.33 -0.01 -9.22
N ILE A 87 -5.51 -0.56 -10.12
CA ILE A 87 -5.76 -0.51 -11.57
C ILE A 87 -7.13 -1.12 -11.88
N GLU A 88 -7.50 -2.22 -11.23
CA GLU A 88 -8.80 -2.85 -11.38
C GLU A 88 -9.95 -1.97 -10.87
N GLY A 89 -9.78 -1.31 -9.71
CA GLY A 89 -10.75 -0.35 -9.19
C GLY A 89 -10.96 0.84 -10.14
N ARG A 90 -9.88 1.31 -10.79
CA ARG A 90 -9.96 2.39 -11.80
C ARG A 90 -10.60 1.92 -13.08
N ASP A 91 -10.26 0.73 -13.56
CA ASP A 91 -10.85 0.15 -14.76
C ASP A 91 -12.37 0.04 -14.59
N LYS A 92 -12.85 -0.47 -13.44
CA LYS A 92 -14.28 -0.49 -13.08
C LYS A 92 -14.91 0.90 -13.09
N SER A 93 -14.22 1.90 -12.51
CA SER A 93 -14.74 3.28 -12.44
C SER A 93 -14.77 3.95 -13.81
N ILE A 94 -13.75 3.76 -14.65
CA ILE A 94 -13.66 4.27 -16.00
C ILE A 94 -14.71 3.60 -16.90
N TYR A 95 -14.85 2.27 -16.80
CA TYR A 95 -15.87 1.52 -17.56
C TYR A 95 -17.29 1.97 -17.20
N ARG A 96 -17.59 2.12 -15.90
CA ARG A 96 -18.89 2.61 -15.44
C ARG A 96 -19.15 4.05 -15.89
N THR A 97 -18.13 4.89 -15.87
CA THR A 97 -18.23 6.32 -16.20
C THR A 97 -18.33 6.56 -17.72
N ILE A 98 -17.60 5.79 -18.54
CA ILE A 98 -17.52 6.00 -20.00
C ILE A 98 -18.56 5.16 -20.76
N PHE A 99 -18.83 3.94 -20.31
CA PHE A 99 -19.63 2.97 -21.09
C PHE A 99 -20.99 2.63 -20.46
N GLU A 100 -21.33 3.18 -19.30
CA GLU A 100 -22.58 2.88 -18.57
C GLU A 100 -22.79 1.36 -18.33
N SER A 101 -21.71 0.56 -18.36
CA SER A 101 -21.74 -0.90 -18.19
C SER A 101 -20.76 -1.35 -17.12
N GLU A 102 -21.06 -2.45 -16.44
CA GLU A 102 -20.11 -3.07 -15.52
C GLU A 102 -19.23 -4.06 -16.28
N PRO A 103 -17.90 -4.11 -16.01
CA PRO A 103 -17.05 -5.17 -16.51
C PRO A 103 -17.54 -6.52 -15.94
N SER A 104 -17.42 -7.60 -16.70
CA SER A 104 -17.84 -8.92 -16.22
C SER A 104 -17.03 -9.32 -14.98
N GLU A 105 -17.71 -9.46 -13.85
CA GLU A 105 -17.10 -9.71 -12.52
C GLU A 105 -16.44 -11.09 -12.39
N SER A 106 -16.70 -12.02 -13.31
CA SER A 106 -16.33 -13.42 -13.15
C SER A 106 -14.83 -13.73 -13.09
N ASP A 107 -13.98 -12.88 -13.65
CA ASP A 107 -12.55 -13.20 -13.79
C ASP A 107 -11.68 -12.62 -12.66
N ALA A 108 -12.09 -11.51 -12.07
CA ALA A 108 -11.36 -10.83 -11.00
C ALA A 108 -11.58 -11.49 -9.62
N GLU A 109 -12.81 -11.79 -9.26
CA GLU A 109 -13.15 -12.47 -8.00
C GLU A 109 -12.55 -13.89 -7.93
N ALA A 110 -12.54 -14.60 -9.06
CA ALA A 110 -11.90 -15.92 -9.15
C ALA A 110 -10.38 -15.85 -8.95
N ALA A 111 -9.73 -14.76 -9.38
CA ALA A 111 -8.31 -14.54 -9.19
C ALA A 111 -7.96 -14.22 -7.72
N GLU A 112 -8.75 -13.37 -7.06
CA GLU A 112 -8.55 -12.95 -5.67
C GLU A 112 -8.78 -14.09 -4.68
N GLN A 113 -9.85 -14.88 -4.87
CA GLN A 113 -10.10 -16.08 -4.07
C GLN A 113 -9.02 -17.16 -4.26
N ALA A 114 -8.49 -17.33 -5.47
CA ALA A 114 -7.41 -18.27 -5.74
C ALA A 114 -6.11 -17.85 -5.05
N VAL A 115 -5.78 -16.56 -4.98
CA VAL A 115 -4.60 -16.02 -4.26
C VAL A 115 -4.76 -16.19 -2.75
N SER A 116 -5.92 -15.86 -2.18
CA SER A 116 -6.21 -16.01 -0.76
C SER A 116 -6.14 -17.47 -0.28
N ASN A 117 -6.67 -18.41 -1.09
CA ASN A 117 -6.58 -19.84 -0.79
C ASN A 117 -5.15 -20.38 -0.91
N LEU A 118 -4.35 -19.78 -1.78
CA LEU A 118 -2.93 -20.10 -1.95
C LEU A 118 -2.11 -19.74 -0.70
N TYR A 119 -2.35 -18.57 -0.11
CA TYR A 119 -1.66 -18.09 1.10
C TYR A 119 -1.90 -19.00 2.31
N LYS A 120 -3.12 -19.49 2.50
CA LYS A 120 -3.49 -20.38 3.62
C LYS A 120 -2.84 -21.75 3.57
N GLN A 121 -2.40 -22.20 2.40
CA GLN A 121 -1.74 -23.49 2.22
C GLN A 121 -0.20 -23.42 2.36
N LEU A 122 0.40 -22.21 2.45
CA LEU A 122 1.86 -21.97 2.45
C LEU A 122 2.56 -22.30 3.79
N GLU A 123 1.84 -22.48 4.88
CA GLU A 123 2.44 -22.68 6.20
C GLU A 123 3.07 -24.06 6.41
N ASP A 124 2.75 -25.08 5.57
CA ASP A 124 3.12 -26.48 5.84
C ASP A 124 4.03 -27.20 4.80
N GLU A 125 4.48 -26.55 3.71
CA GLU A 125 5.13 -27.26 2.61
C GLU A 125 6.63 -26.92 2.40
N GLY A 126 7.44 -27.90 1.97
CA GLY A 126 8.89 -27.79 1.80
C GLY A 126 9.33 -26.95 0.57
N VAL A 127 10.64 -26.64 0.49
CA VAL A 127 11.27 -25.71 -0.49
C VAL A 127 10.97 -26.04 -1.96
N GLU A 128 10.82 -27.32 -2.33
CA GLU A 128 10.52 -27.78 -3.70
C GLU A 128 9.10 -27.38 -4.13
N ALA A 129 8.14 -27.49 -3.22
CA ALA A 129 6.76 -27.05 -3.42
C ALA A 129 6.65 -25.52 -3.54
N LEU A 130 7.49 -24.79 -2.80
CA LEU A 130 7.62 -23.32 -2.86
C LEU A 130 8.10 -22.85 -4.24
N LEU A 131 9.07 -23.54 -4.84
CA LEU A 131 9.61 -23.21 -6.17
C LEU A 131 8.59 -23.44 -7.28
N GLN A 132 7.95 -24.62 -7.31
CA GLN A 132 6.89 -24.93 -8.30
C GLN A 132 5.69 -23.97 -8.21
N ARG A 133 5.44 -23.50 -7.01
CA ARG A 133 4.37 -22.56 -6.72
C ARG A 133 4.71 -21.14 -7.15
N THR A 134 5.95 -20.71 -6.95
CA THR A 134 6.46 -19.41 -7.42
C THR A 134 6.36 -19.32 -8.94
N ASP A 135 6.71 -20.38 -9.66
CA ASP A 135 6.54 -20.47 -11.12
C ASP A 135 5.06 -20.39 -11.53
N GLY A 136 4.17 -21.04 -10.78
CA GLY A 136 2.71 -20.95 -11.01
C GLY A 136 2.15 -19.55 -10.76
N LEU A 137 2.65 -18.84 -9.74
CA LEU A 137 2.28 -17.45 -9.46
C LEU A 137 2.79 -16.49 -10.53
N LEU A 138 4.03 -16.67 -10.99
CA LEU A 138 4.60 -15.87 -12.08
C LEU A 138 3.81 -16.06 -13.38
N ALA A 139 3.46 -17.30 -13.75
CA ALA A 139 2.64 -17.58 -14.93
C ALA A 139 1.25 -16.94 -14.83
N LYS A 140 0.68 -16.89 -13.62
CA LYS A 140 -0.62 -16.24 -13.38
C LYS A 140 -0.52 -14.72 -13.44
N LEU A 141 0.56 -14.12 -12.91
CA LEU A 141 0.85 -12.69 -13.03
C LEU A 141 1.03 -12.28 -14.50
N ASP A 142 1.73 -13.11 -15.30
CA ASP A 142 1.88 -12.88 -16.74
C ASP A 142 0.52 -12.89 -17.45
N THR A 143 -0.34 -13.86 -17.13
CA THR A 143 -1.69 -13.96 -17.72
C THR A 143 -2.57 -12.76 -17.33
N LEU A 144 -2.50 -12.32 -16.06
CA LEU A 144 -3.23 -11.13 -15.59
C LEU A 144 -2.69 -9.86 -16.26
N SER A 145 -1.37 -9.73 -16.38
CA SER A 145 -0.71 -8.60 -17.03
C SER A 145 -1.09 -8.51 -18.52
N GLU A 146 -1.09 -9.64 -19.24
CA GLU A 146 -1.55 -9.70 -20.64
C GLU A 146 -3.04 -9.34 -20.78
N THR A 147 -3.87 -9.84 -19.88
CA THR A 147 -5.30 -9.54 -19.89
C THR A 147 -5.55 -8.06 -19.64
N GLN A 148 -4.85 -7.49 -18.67
CA GLN A 148 -4.92 -6.07 -18.36
C GLN A 148 -4.40 -5.19 -19.51
N SER A 149 -3.29 -5.60 -20.15
CA SER A 149 -2.75 -4.91 -21.33
C SER A 149 -3.76 -4.88 -22.49
N ARG A 150 -4.43 -6.00 -22.78
CA ARG A 150 -5.48 -6.08 -23.83
C ARG A 150 -6.68 -5.20 -23.49
N ARG A 151 -7.12 -5.17 -22.22
CA ARG A 151 -8.19 -4.26 -21.75
C ARG A 151 -7.78 -2.81 -21.96
N PHE A 152 -6.56 -2.46 -21.57
CA PHE A 152 -6.02 -1.12 -21.74
C PHE A 152 -5.96 -0.71 -23.23
N ASP A 153 -5.51 -1.59 -24.12
CA ASP A 153 -5.51 -1.34 -25.57
C ASP A 153 -6.93 -1.09 -26.11
N THR A 154 -7.92 -1.82 -25.59
CA THR A 154 -9.33 -1.60 -25.95
C THR A 154 -9.82 -0.24 -25.48
N VAL A 155 -9.53 0.16 -24.25
CA VAL A 155 -9.86 1.48 -23.70
C VAL A 155 -9.18 2.57 -24.52
N VAL A 156 -7.89 2.44 -24.85
CA VAL A 156 -7.15 3.40 -25.68
C VAL A 156 -7.77 3.52 -27.07
N ALA A 157 -8.19 2.42 -27.68
CA ALA A 157 -8.87 2.42 -28.99
C ALA A 157 -10.20 3.18 -28.92
N LEU A 158 -11.00 2.92 -27.90
CA LEU A 158 -12.30 3.58 -27.66
C LEU A 158 -12.12 5.09 -27.35
N VAL A 159 -11.13 5.46 -26.53
CA VAL A 159 -10.78 6.85 -26.24
C VAL A 159 -10.35 7.58 -27.54
N LYS A 160 -9.56 6.95 -28.38
CA LYS A 160 -9.19 7.52 -29.69
C LYS A 160 -10.40 7.71 -30.62
N GLN A 161 -11.34 6.79 -30.58
CA GLN A 161 -12.57 6.86 -31.38
C GLN A 161 -13.53 7.94 -30.85
N GLN A 162 -13.60 8.17 -29.54
CA GLN A 162 -14.50 9.11 -28.88
C GLN A 162 -13.80 10.41 -28.47
N GLY A 163 -12.67 10.75 -29.01
CA GLY A 163 -11.72 11.78 -28.55
C GLY A 163 -12.34 13.10 -28.05
N ALA A 164 -13.39 13.62 -28.68
CA ALA A 164 -14.07 14.84 -28.22
C ALA A 164 -14.91 14.59 -26.95
N ALA A 165 -15.56 13.43 -26.83
CA ALA A 165 -16.39 13.10 -25.66
C ALA A 165 -15.53 12.90 -24.40
N VAL A 166 -14.35 12.30 -24.54
CA VAL A 166 -13.41 12.10 -23.40
C VAL A 166 -12.88 13.43 -22.84
N ARG A 167 -12.71 14.45 -23.68
CA ARG A 167 -12.30 15.78 -23.21
C ARG A 167 -13.39 16.50 -22.39
N GLN A 168 -14.63 16.06 -22.48
CA GLN A 168 -15.77 16.56 -21.73
C GLN A 168 -15.96 15.88 -20.36
N ILE A 169 -15.15 14.86 -20.04
CA ILE A 169 -15.15 14.21 -18.71
C ILE A 169 -14.28 15.04 -17.75
N PRO A 170 -14.79 15.43 -16.56
CA PRO A 170 -14.06 16.27 -15.59
C PRO A 170 -12.96 15.48 -14.87
N SER A 171 -11.86 15.17 -15.57
CA SER A 171 -10.86 14.18 -15.19
C SER A 171 -9.63 14.73 -14.43
N VAL A 172 -9.61 16.02 -14.11
CA VAL A 172 -8.53 16.69 -13.37
C VAL A 172 -9.09 17.42 -12.14
N GLN A 173 -8.24 17.72 -11.17
CA GLN A 173 -8.64 18.52 -10.02
C GLN A 173 -8.89 19.97 -10.41
N PRO A 174 -9.83 20.66 -9.74
CA PRO A 174 -10.15 22.06 -10.04
C PRO A 174 -9.13 23.06 -9.50
N VAL A 175 -8.14 22.60 -8.72
CA VAL A 175 -7.11 23.42 -8.06
C VAL A 175 -5.77 22.68 -8.07
N ASP A 176 -4.68 23.43 -7.93
CA ASP A 176 -3.37 22.82 -7.66
C ASP A 176 -3.34 22.22 -6.26
N ASN A 177 -3.24 20.92 -6.17
CA ASN A 177 -3.20 20.12 -4.94
C ASN A 177 -1.97 19.20 -4.90
N GLY A 178 -0.83 19.65 -5.38
CA GLY A 178 0.40 18.84 -5.51
C GLY A 178 0.87 18.20 -4.19
N LYS A 179 0.44 18.72 -3.03
CA LYS A 179 0.72 18.10 -1.71
C LYS A 179 -0.37 17.14 -1.24
N LEU A 180 -1.47 17.00 -1.95
CA LEU A 180 -2.64 16.16 -1.61
C LEU A 180 -3.29 16.47 -0.24
N THR A 181 -3.06 17.67 0.28
CA THR A 181 -3.56 18.11 1.59
C THR A 181 -4.64 19.17 1.49
N GLY A 182 -4.89 19.71 0.27
CA GLY A 182 -5.88 20.76 0.04
C GLY A 182 -7.32 20.29 0.23
N MET A 183 -7.64 19.03 -0.16
CA MET A 183 -8.98 18.49 0.05
C MET A 183 -9.21 18.20 1.53
N VAL A 184 -10.18 18.89 2.11
CA VAL A 184 -10.50 18.83 3.56
C VAL A 184 -11.85 18.23 3.86
N ALA A 185 -12.76 18.16 2.89
CA ALA A 185 -14.04 17.47 3.01
C ALA A 185 -14.35 16.68 1.72
N SER A 186 -14.79 15.43 1.88
CA SER A 186 -15.21 14.56 0.78
C SER A 186 -16.72 14.55 0.62
N PHE A 187 -17.17 14.03 -0.51
CA PHE A 187 -18.57 13.76 -0.82
C PHE A 187 -19.22 12.83 0.22
N GLY A 188 -20.52 12.98 0.43
CA GLY A 188 -21.30 12.07 1.27
C GLY A 188 -21.92 12.72 2.51
N ARG A 189 -22.55 11.89 3.37
CA ARG A 189 -23.25 12.39 4.57
C ARG A 189 -22.28 12.90 5.63
N ARG A 190 -22.39 14.17 6.00
CA ARG A 190 -21.54 14.84 6.98
C ARG A 190 -22.32 15.77 7.89
N VAL A 191 -21.73 16.13 9.05
CA VAL A 191 -22.33 17.11 9.95
C VAL A 191 -22.10 18.50 9.38
N HIS A 192 -23.19 19.16 9.00
CA HIS A 192 -23.14 20.54 8.49
C HIS A 192 -22.63 21.49 9.58
N PRO A 193 -21.61 22.34 9.30
CA PRO A 193 -20.93 23.11 10.32
C PRO A 193 -21.82 24.17 11.00
N PHE A 194 -22.76 24.77 10.25
CA PHE A 194 -23.67 25.81 10.76
C PHE A 194 -24.92 25.21 11.41
N TYR A 195 -25.56 24.25 10.76
CA TYR A 195 -26.85 23.71 11.22
C TYR A 195 -26.71 22.56 12.21
N LYS A 196 -25.50 21.98 12.36
CA LYS A 196 -25.19 20.84 13.26
C LYS A 196 -26.08 19.62 13.04
N VAL A 197 -26.58 19.46 11.83
CA VAL A 197 -27.39 18.30 11.40
C VAL A 197 -26.62 17.49 10.34
N LEU A 198 -26.94 16.23 10.26
CA LEU A 198 -26.39 15.36 9.22
C LEU A 198 -27.00 15.74 7.86
N ARG A 199 -26.17 16.20 6.93
CA ARG A 199 -26.59 16.62 5.59
C ARG A 199 -25.72 15.95 4.53
N MET A 200 -26.24 15.78 3.33
CA MET A 200 -25.50 15.34 2.18
C MET A 200 -24.59 16.47 1.69
N HIS A 201 -23.29 16.25 1.66
CA HIS A 201 -22.31 17.10 1.00
C HIS A 201 -22.20 16.63 -0.45
N THR A 202 -22.58 17.47 -1.39
CA THR A 202 -22.76 17.14 -2.82
C THR A 202 -21.50 17.31 -3.65
N GLY A 203 -20.38 17.64 -2.99
CA GLY A 203 -19.09 17.88 -3.63
C GLY A 203 -17.90 17.54 -2.75
N VAL A 204 -16.79 18.17 -3.03
CA VAL A 204 -15.55 18.14 -2.25
C VAL A 204 -15.10 19.58 -1.94
N ASP A 205 -14.53 19.78 -0.75
CA ASP A 205 -14.00 21.09 -0.35
C ASP A 205 -12.48 21.10 -0.37
N TYR A 206 -11.91 22.09 -1.01
CA TYR A 206 -10.49 22.38 -1.03
C TYR A 206 -10.18 23.64 -0.22
N ALA A 207 -9.53 23.49 0.94
CA ALA A 207 -9.04 24.60 1.74
C ALA A 207 -7.78 25.19 1.12
N LEU A 208 -7.89 26.38 0.56
CA LEU A 208 -6.82 27.09 -0.13
C LEU A 208 -6.89 28.58 0.20
N PRO A 209 -5.77 29.31 0.11
CA PRO A 209 -5.76 30.76 0.28
C PRO A 209 -6.69 31.45 -0.71
N VAL A 210 -7.32 32.56 -0.27
CA VAL A 210 -8.08 33.46 -1.16
C VAL A 210 -7.18 33.91 -2.31
N GLY A 211 -7.70 33.90 -3.54
CA GLY A 211 -6.97 34.26 -4.74
C GLY A 211 -6.24 33.11 -5.42
N SER A 212 -6.25 31.90 -4.84
CA SER A 212 -5.72 30.71 -5.51
C SER A 212 -6.49 30.43 -6.80
N PRO A 213 -5.81 30.10 -7.93
CA PRO A 213 -6.48 29.89 -9.20
C PRO A 213 -7.38 28.64 -9.17
N VAL A 214 -8.54 28.75 -9.82
CA VAL A 214 -9.50 27.67 -10.02
C VAL A 214 -9.57 27.35 -11.49
N TYR A 215 -9.42 26.06 -11.84
CA TYR A 215 -9.30 25.56 -13.20
C TYR A 215 -10.55 24.82 -13.65
N ALA A 216 -10.89 24.93 -14.93
CA ALA A 216 -11.91 24.09 -15.57
C ALA A 216 -11.42 22.64 -15.63
N THR A 217 -12.22 21.69 -15.16
CA THR A 217 -11.84 20.27 -15.03
C THR A 217 -12.03 19.46 -16.31
N ALA A 218 -12.76 20.02 -17.30
CA ALA A 218 -12.98 19.46 -18.64
C ALA A 218 -13.26 20.57 -19.65
N ASP A 219 -13.24 20.23 -20.94
CA ASP A 219 -13.70 21.13 -22.00
C ASP A 219 -15.22 21.35 -21.87
N GLY A 220 -15.68 22.59 -22.02
CA GLY A 220 -17.11 22.89 -21.87
C GLY A 220 -17.48 24.32 -22.17
N THR A 221 -18.70 24.69 -21.78
CA THR A 221 -19.24 26.03 -21.90
C THR A 221 -19.79 26.52 -20.56
N VAL A 222 -19.46 27.72 -20.18
CA VAL A 222 -19.97 28.36 -18.96
C VAL A 222 -21.46 28.58 -19.08
N ARG A 223 -22.26 27.76 -18.39
CA ARG A 223 -23.73 27.83 -18.44
C ARG A 223 -24.29 28.92 -17.56
N THR A 224 -23.81 28.98 -16.32
CA THR A 224 -24.39 29.87 -15.32
C THR A 224 -23.30 30.51 -14.48
N ILE A 225 -23.47 31.80 -14.23
CA ILE A 225 -22.68 32.55 -13.25
C ILE A 225 -23.69 33.15 -12.23
N LYS A 226 -23.49 32.82 -10.96
CA LYS A 226 -24.26 33.44 -9.86
C LYS A 226 -23.32 34.24 -8.99
N ARG A 227 -23.80 35.39 -8.51
CA ARG A 227 -23.14 36.20 -7.48
C ARG A 227 -24.12 36.40 -6.32
N SER A 228 -23.72 35.93 -5.15
CA SER A 228 -24.59 35.97 -3.96
C SER A 228 -23.73 36.06 -2.70
N GLU A 229 -24.27 36.69 -1.68
CA GLU A 229 -23.69 36.64 -0.33
C GLU A 229 -24.28 35.51 0.52
N ARG A 230 -25.12 34.65 -0.06
CA ARG A 230 -25.79 33.53 0.64
C ARG A 230 -25.54 32.21 -0.07
N GLY A 231 -25.66 31.13 0.69
CA GLY A 231 -25.50 29.77 0.18
C GLY A 231 -24.12 29.58 -0.48
N TYR A 232 -24.06 29.11 -1.70
CA TYR A 232 -22.83 28.88 -2.46
C TYR A 232 -22.01 30.12 -2.86
N GLY A 233 -22.46 31.33 -2.46
CA GLY A 233 -21.72 32.56 -2.78
C GLY A 233 -21.60 32.82 -4.28
N ASN A 234 -20.44 33.29 -4.72
CA ASN A 234 -20.12 33.42 -6.13
C ASN A 234 -19.82 32.05 -6.71
N MET A 235 -20.55 31.68 -7.77
CA MET A 235 -20.52 30.32 -8.33
C MET A 235 -20.49 30.35 -9.84
N ILE A 236 -19.72 29.43 -10.43
CA ILE A 236 -19.69 29.12 -11.86
C ILE A 236 -20.22 27.70 -12.06
N VAL A 237 -21.06 27.50 -13.05
CA VAL A 237 -21.43 26.17 -13.55
C VAL A 237 -20.97 26.06 -15.00
N VAL A 238 -20.20 25.03 -15.29
CA VAL A 238 -19.72 24.68 -16.63
C VAL A 238 -20.43 23.42 -17.11
N GLU A 239 -20.99 23.45 -18.30
CA GLU A 239 -21.55 22.27 -18.98
C GLU A 239 -20.48 21.63 -19.87
N HIS A 240 -20.33 20.32 -19.73
CA HIS A 240 -19.39 19.50 -20.47
C HIS A 240 -20.16 18.49 -21.35
N GLY A 241 -20.65 18.99 -22.49
CA GLY A 241 -21.51 18.20 -23.38
C GLY A 241 -22.90 17.94 -22.81
N ALA A 242 -23.46 16.76 -23.11
CA ALA A 242 -24.81 16.40 -22.72
C ALA A 242 -24.91 15.73 -21.35
N LEU A 243 -23.82 15.18 -20.84
CA LEU A 243 -23.85 14.28 -19.68
C LEU A 243 -23.33 14.91 -18.41
N TYR A 244 -22.30 15.78 -18.50
CA TYR A 244 -21.60 16.29 -17.33
C TYR A 244 -21.81 17.80 -17.17
N SER A 245 -21.84 18.22 -15.92
CA SER A 245 -21.63 19.61 -15.54
C SER A 245 -20.82 19.67 -14.23
N THR A 246 -20.09 20.76 -14.06
CA THR A 246 -19.31 21.02 -12.85
C THR A 246 -19.70 22.34 -12.23
N SER A 247 -19.66 22.41 -10.90
CA SER A 247 -19.97 23.59 -10.11
C SER A 247 -18.75 24.01 -9.28
N TYR A 248 -18.45 25.30 -9.27
CA TYR A 248 -17.33 25.91 -8.55
C TYR A 248 -17.89 27.04 -7.71
N ALA A 249 -17.89 26.88 -6.39
CA ALA A 249 -18.56 27.80 -5.46
C ALA A 249 -17.59 28.50 -4.49
N HIS A 250 -18.10 29.46 -3.74
CA HIS A 250 -17.41 30.34 -2.77
C HIS A 250 -16.27 31.17 -3.38
N LEU A 251 -16.34 31.45 -4.68
CA LEU A 251 -15.30 32.17 -5.43
C LEU A 251 -15.16 33.63 -4.99
N GLU A 252 -13.91 34.11 -4.92
CA GLU A 252 -13.61 35.53 -4.76
C GLU A 252 -13.83 36.29 -6.08
N LYS A 253 -13.28 35.70 -7.16
CA LYS A 253 -13.32 36.31 -8.48
C LYS A 253 -13.72 35.33 -9.55
N ILE A 254 -14.47 35.83 -10.52
CA ILE A 254 -14.93 35.08 -11.70
C ILE A 254 -14.25 35.68 -12.91
N ASN A 255 -13.42 34.87 -13.61
CA ASN A 255 -12.59 35.32 -14.72
C ASN A 255 -13.21 35.00 -16.10
N VAL A 256 -14.39 34.41 -16.13
CA VAL A 256 -15.11 34.00 -17.34
C VAL A 256 -16.48 34.65 -17.44
N ARG A 257 -17.11 34.53 -18.61
CA ARG A 257 -18.46 35.06 -18.91
C ARG A 257 -19.42 33.93 -19.21
N GLN A 258 -20.70 34.13 -18.94
CA GLN A 258 -21.72 33.17 -19.33
C GLN A 258 -21.73 33.00 -20.88
N GLY A 259 -21.83 31.76 -21.36
CA GLY A 259 -21.73 31.39 -22.75
C GLY A 259 -20.28 31.25 -23.29
N GLN A 260 -19.26 31.53 -22.45
CA GLN A 260 -17.86 31.39 -22.87
C GLN A 260 -17.48 29.90 -22.92
N SER A 261 -16.83 29.46 -24.01
CA SER A 261 -16.18 28.16 -24.09
C SER A 261 -14.89 28.17 -23.30
N VAL A 262 -14.64 27.09 -22.56
CA VAL A 262 -13.44 26.87 -21.76
C VAL A 262 -12.85 25.53 -22.10
N SER A 263 -11.52 25.44 -22.06
CA SER A 263 -10.78 24.18 -22.19
C SER A 263 -10.39 23.68 -20.81
N ARG A 264 -10.21 22.37 -20.69
CA ARG A 264 -9.66 21.77 -19.50
C ARG A 264 -8.31 22.41 -19.13
N GLY A 265 -8.17 22.87 -17.89
CA GLY A 265 -7.00 23.57 -17.39
C GLY A 265 -7.06 25.10 -17.51
N ASP A 266 -8.08 25.68 -18.14
CA ASP A 266 -8.24 27.14 -18.19
C ASP A 266 -8.58 27.68 -16.79
N VAL A 267 -8.01 28.84 -16.42
CA VAL A 267 -8.33 29.53 -15.17
C VAL A 267 -9.68 30.22 -15.32
N ILE A 268 -10.68 29.74 -14.58
CA ILE A 268 -12.06 30.24 -14.62
C ILE A 268 -12.42 31.18 -13.49
N GLY A 269 -11.65 31.14 -12.37
CA GLY A 269 -11.91 31.97 -11.20
C GLY A 269 -10.79 31.88 -10.17
N GLU A 270 -11.05 32.45 -9.00
CA GLU A 270 -10.13 32.45 -7.86
C GLU A 270 -10.89 32.00 -6.61
N VAL A 271 -10.22 31.19 -5.78
CA VAL A 271 -10.76 30.72 -4.49
C VAL A 271 -11.09 31.92 -3.60
N GLY A 272 -12.20 31.85 -2.90
CA GLY A 272 -12.67 32.91 -2.02
C GLY A 272 -13.24 32.40 -0.70
N ASN A 273 -14.10 33.26 -0.10
CA ASN A 273 -14.83 32.96 1.12
C ASN A 273 -16.23 33.60 1.06
N THR A 274 -16.86 33.58 -0.12
CA THR A 274 -18.16 34.19 -0.34
C THR A 274 -19.32 33.26 -0.01
N GLY A 275 -20.48 33.81 0.37
CA GLY A 275 -21.66 33.02 0.73
C GLY A 275 -21.57 32.41 2.15
N LEU A 276 -22.16 31.23 2.33
CA LEU A 276 -22.18 30.55 3.62
C LEU A 276 -20.91 29.66 3.71
N SER A 277 -19.82 30.24 4.22
CA SER A 277 -18.52 29.59 4.31
C SER A 277 -17.86 29.91 5.65
N MET A 278 -17.24 28.92 6.29
CA MET A 278 -16.52 29.07 7.56
C MET A 278 -15.08 29.55 7.40
N ALA A 279 -14.47 29.23 6.27
CA ALA A 279 -13.06 29.55 5.96
C ALA A 279 -12.85 29.57 4.44
N PRO A 280 -11.80 30.25 3.94
CA PRO A 280 -11.49 30.24 2.52
C PRO A 280 -11.36 28.83 1.97
N HIS A 281 -12.19 28.49 0.97
CA HIS A 281 -12.16 27.20 0.29
C HIS A 281 -12.85 27.29 -1.07
N LEU A 282 -12.60 26.28 -1.91
CA LEU A 282 -13.39 25.96 -3.08
C LEU A 282 -14.31 24.80 -2.76
N HIS A 283 -15.61 24.96 -2.92
CA HIS A 283 -16.55 23.85 -3.02
C HIS A 283 -16.71 23.45 -4.48
N TYR A 284 -16.45 22.18 -4.80
CA TYR A 284 -16.47 21.65 -6.16
C TYR A 284 -17.39 20.45 -6.28
N GLU A 285 -18.32 20.50 -7.25
CA GLU A 285 -19.24 19.42 -7.53
C GLU A 285 -19.09 18.91 -8.96
N VAL A 286 -19.29 17.61 -9.15
CA VAL A 286 -19.50 16.97 -10.45
C VAL A 286 -20.95 16.48 -10.49
N LEU A 287 -21.65 16.85 -11.55
CA LEU A 287 -23.00 16.35 -11.80
C LEU A 287 -22.98 15.49 -13.07
N TYR A 288 -23.51 14.30 -12.98
CA TYR A 288 -23.75 13.38 -14.08
C TYR A 288 -25.26 13.27 -14.34
N LYS A 289 -25.71 13.61 -15.55
CA LYS A 289 -27.13 13.67 -15.89
C LYS A 289 -27.97 14.52 -14.91
N GLY A 290 -27.36 15.51 -14.29
CA GLY A 290 -27.99 16.42 -13.33
C GLY A 290 -28.00 15.94 -11.87
N GLU A 291 -27.50 14.76 -11.57
CA GLU A 291 -27.33 14.24 -10.21
C GLU A 291 -25.89 14.43 -9.74
N ALA A 292 -25.70 14.85 -8.49
CA ALA A 292 -24.38 15.02 -7.90
C ALA A 292 -23.74 13.64 -7.65
N VAL A 293 -22.51 13.49 -8.12
CA VAL A 293 -21.69 12.29 -7.98
C VAL A 293 -20.39 12.63 -7.26
N ASP A 294 -19.73 11.62 -6.68
CA ASP A 294 -18.47 11.84 -5.98
C ASP A 294 -17.36 12.29 -6.95
N PRO A 295 -16.84 13.52 -6.83
CA PRO A 295 -15.82 14.05 -7.72
C PRO A 295 -14.51 13.28 -7.71
N VAL A 296 -14.20 12.61 -6.59
CA VAL A 296 -12.93 11.88 -6.42
C VAL A 296 -12.79 10.77 -7.45
N ASN A 297 -13.88 10.11 -7.83
CA ASN A 297 -13.90 9.08 -8.86
C ASN A 297 -13.48 9.56 -10.25
N TYR A 298 -13.39 10.87 -10.45
CA TYR A 298 -13.07 11.49 -11.75
C TYR A 298 -11.63 11.99 -11.86
N PHE A 299 -10.84 12.03 -10.79
CA PHE A 299 -9.47 12.59 -10.82
C PHE A 299 -8.41 11.67 -11.41
N PHE A 300 -8.81 10.65 -12.16
CA PHE A 300 -7.94 9.64 -12.78
C PHE A 300 -6.99 10.20 -13.84
N GLY A 301 -7.25 11.40 -14.36
CA GLY A 301 -6.38 12.05 -15.35
C GLY A 301 -5.13 12.70 -14.75
N GLU A 302 -5.06 12.86 -13.44
CA GLU A 302 -4.01 13.62 -12.75
C GLU A 302 -3.35 12.85 -11.61
N LEU A 303 -4.13 12.08 -10.86
CA LEU A 303 -3.67 11.38 -9.66
C LEU A 303 -3.40 9.90 -9.91
N GLY A 304 -2.26 9.44 -9.36
CA GLY A 304 -1.99 8.04 -9.19
C GLY A 304 -2.85 7.40 -8.08
N PRO A 305 -2.97 6.05 -8.05
CA PRO A 305 -3.78 5.31 -7.07
C PRO A 305 -3.43 5.60 -5.63
N LEU A 306 -2.15 5.52 -5.32
CA LEU A 306 -1.64 5.81 -3.98
C LEU A 306 -1.87 7.27 -3.56
N GLU A 307 -1.88 8.18 -4.53
CA GLU A 307 -2.15 9.60 -4.29
C GLU A 307 -3.62 9.83 -4.00
N LEU A 308 -4.50 9.15 -4.75
CA LEU A 308 -5.95 9.19 -4.54
C LEU A 308 -6.32 8.65 -3.15
N GLU A 309 -5.84 7.46 -2.79
CA GLU A 309 -6.05 6.86 -1.47
C GLU A 309 -5.55 7.78 -0.33
N ARG A 310 -4.38 8.39 -0.52
CA ARG A 310 -3.82 9.34 0.45
C ARG A 310 -4.70 10.59 0.58
N MET A 311 -5.23 11.11 -0.51
CA MET A 311 -6.11 12.26 -0.52
C MET A 311 -7.44 11.95 0.18
N GLU A 312 -8.07 10.82 -0.12
CA GLU A 312 -9.29 10.35 0.55
C GLU A 312 -9.09 10.13 2.05
N ARG A 313 -7.99 9.49 2.43
CA ARG A 313 -7.64 9.26 3.84
C ARG A 313 -7.47 10.57 4.60
N ASN A 314 -6.79 11.56 3.99
CA ASN A 314 -6.62 12.90 4.58
C ASN A 314 -7.95 13.62 4.77
N ALA A 315 -8.86 13.53 3.79
CA ALA A 315 -10.18 14.13 3.85
C ALA A 315 -11.11 13.43 4.86
N ALA A 316 -11.03 12.09 4.95
CA ALA A 316 -11.84 11.32 5.90
C ALA A 316 -11.50 11.63 7.37
N GLN A 317 -10.23 11.92 7.68
CA GLN A 317 -9.79 12.27 9.04
C GLN A 317 -10.30 13.61 9.52
N ARG A 318 -10.65 14.55 8.64
CA ARG A 318 -11.06 15.90 9.01
C ARG A 318 -12.57 16.06 9.28
N GLY A 319 -13.41 15.19 8.80
CA GLY A 319 -14.80 14.93 9.24
C GLY A 319 -15.83 16.05 9.10
N GLN A 320 -15.48 17.31 8.80
CA GLN A 320 -16.39 18.45 8.69
C GLN A 320 -16.27 19.11 7.33
N THR A 321 -17.41 19.53 6.74
CA THR A 321 -17.46 20.43 5.60
C THR A 321 -17.14 21.86 6.04
N LEU A 322 -16.84 22.75 5.09
CA LEU A 322 -16.59 24.16 5.34
C LEU A 322 -17.81 25.05 5.01
N ASP A 323 -18.88 24.46 4.44
CA ASP A 323 -20.12 25.09 4.03
C ASP A 323 -21.38 24.41 4.59
#